data_ead7d3143e9d54191c8bf4363871f35f
#
_entry.id   ead7d3143e9d54191c8bf4363871f35f
#
_cell.length_a   1.000
_cell.length_b   1.000
_cell.length_c   1.000
_cell.angle_alpha   90.00
_cell.angle_beta   90.00
_cell.angle_gamma   90.00
#
_symmetry.space_group_name_H-M   'P 1'
#
loop_
_entity.id
_entity.type
_entity.pdbx_description
1 polymer ?
#
loop_
_entity_poly.entity_id
_entity_poly.type
_entity_poly.pdbx_seq_one_letter_code
_entity_poly.pdbx_strand_id
1 'polypeptide(L)'
;MVATHGALRRDLSRLRADPALAPLLVRPELRVPRRAAATGVAPLDTLLGGGFPRGRISEIVGPRSSGRTRLLLASLAQATARGALVALVDVADGLDPRSAAAAGVDLRRLLWVRLAGRLALAWPAADILVRGGGFDMIAVDVGDPPPWALGQVKSTAIVRLQRAVEGTPAVLLVVGPRGVAGSLATLVVALGRARPRWASHGPGLLLGLETEARLVRARDRAPGATARLVWGLEAPAVGGPIDQAAGDA
;
A
#
# COMPACT_ATOMS: atom_id res chain seq x y z
N MET A 1 -1.19 2.74 -27.42
CA MET A 1 -2.60 3.22 -27.44
C MET A 1 -2.88 3.82 -26.05
N VAL A 2 -3.05 5.15 -25.98
CA VAL A 2 -3.24 5.86 -24.71
C VAL A 2 -4.69 5.65 -24.27
N ALA A 3 -4.91 4.95 -23.16
CA ALA A 3 -6.24 4.85 -22.55
C ALA A 3 -6.69 6.25 -22.12
N THR A 4 -7.69 6.80 -22.76
CA THR A 4 -8.30 8.07 -22.38
C THR A 4 -9.07 7.91 -21.07
N HIS A 5 -9.26 9.02 -20.33
CA HIS A 5 -10.06 9.06 -19.10
C HIS A 5 -11.44 8.40 -19.25
N GLY A 6 -12.04 8.49 -20.43
CA GLY A 6 -13.31 7.83 -20.77
C GLY A 6 -13.22 6.31 -20.93
N ALA A 7 -12.07 5.77 -21.33
CA ALA A 7 -11.87 4.32 -21.42
C ALA A 7 -11.77 3.70 -20.02
N LEU A 8 -11.00 4.32 -19.13
CA LEU A 8 -10.84 3.84 -17.75
C LEU A 8 -12.18 3.86 -16.97
N ARG A 9 -13.03 4.88 -17.18
CA ARG A 9 -14.38 4.91 -16.58
C ARG A 9 -15.27 3.79 -17.10
N ARG A 10 -15.22 3.49 -18.41
CA ARG A 10 -16.00 2.39 -19.01
C ARG A 10 -15.56 1.03 -18.48
N ASP A 11 -14.26 0.84 -18.28
CA ASP A 11 -13.72 -0.42 -17.76
C ASP A 11 -14.13 -0.65 -16.31
N LEU A 12 -14.13 0.38 -15.45
CA LEU A 12 -14.66 0.27 -14.09
C LEU A 12 -16.17 0.03 -14.05
N SER A 13 -16.93 0.59 -14.96
CA SER A 13 -18.37 0.31 -15.08
C SER A 13 -18.62 -1.14 -15.50
N ARG A 14 -17.78 -1.68 -16.39
CA ARG A 14 -17.83 -3.10 -16.80
C ARG A 14 -17.47 -4.05 -15.66
N LEU A 15 -16.43 -3.72 -14.87
CA LEU A 15 -16.04 -4.49 -13.68
C LEU A 15 -17.17 -4.55 -12.64
N ARG A 16 -17.97 -3.48 -12.52
CA ARG A 16 -19.15 -3.45 -11.65
C ARG A 16 -20.33 -4.27 -12.18
N ALA A 17 -20.43 -4.39 -13.51
CA ALA A 17 -21.46 -5.18 -14.16
C ALA A 17 -21.11 -6.66 -14.30
N ASP A 18 -19.87 -7.04 -13.99
CA ASP A 18 -19.41 -8.44 -14.02
C ASP A 18 -20.05 -9.23 -12.88
N PRO A 19 -20.88 -10.25 -13.18
CA PRO A 19 -21.53 -11.07 -12.15
C PRO A 19 -20.55 -11.77 -11.20
N ALA A 20 -19.34 -12.08 -11.65
CA ALA A 20 -18.29 -12.68 -10.82
C ALA A 20 -17.68 -11.69 -9.82
N LEU A 21 -17.67 -10.39 -10.16
CA LEU A 21 -17.11 -9.33 -9.36
C LEU A 21 -18.16 -8.56 -8.56
N ALA A 22 -19.41 -8.57 -9.02
CA ALA A 22 -20.53 -7.90 -8.35
C ALA A 22 -20.69 -8.28 -6.87
N PRO A 23 -20.59 -9.57 -6.45
CA PRO A 23 -20.61 -9.95 -5.03
C PRO A 23 -19.43 -9.42 -4.22
N LEU A 24 -18.27 -9.21 -4.87
CA LEU A 24 -17.08 -8.65 -4.23
C LEU A 24 -17.16 -7.12 -4.10
N LEU A 25 -18.01 -6.48 -4.92
CA LEU A 25 -18.24 -5.03 -4.94
C LEU A 25 -19.48 -4.62 -4.13
N VAL A 26 -20.22 -5.57 -3.57
CA VAL A 26 -21.29 -5.30 -2.61
C VAL A 26 -20.68 -4.61 -1.39
N ARG A 27 -21.22 -3.42 -1.07
CA ARG A 27 -20.80 -2.63 0.10
C ARG A 27 -20.77 -3.54 1.32
N PRO A 28 -19.62 -3.68 2.00
CA PRO A 28 -19.63 -4.27 3.33
C PRO A 28 -20.62 -3.49 4.17
N GLU A 29 -21.51 -4.18 4.84
CA GLU A 29 -22.44 -3.58 5.79
C GLU A 29 -21.70 -2.57 6.66
N LEU A 30 -22.33 -1.43 6.92
CA LEU A 30 -21.84 -0.29 7.70
C LEU A 30 -21.38 -0.73 9.10
N ARG A 31 -20.22 -1.39 9.17
CA ARG A 31 -19.46 -1.41 10.41
C ARG A 31 -19.07 0.03 10.67
N VAL A 32 -19.41 0.54 11.85
CA VAL A 32 -18.97 1.86 12.33
C VAL A 32 -17.52 2.07 11.86
N PRO A 33 -17.26 3.02 10.99
CA PRO A 33 -15.95 3.11 10.36
C PRO A 33 -14.93 3.37 11.45
N ARG A 34 -13.99 2.47 11.67
CA ARG A 34 -12.83 2.74 12.52
C ARG A 34 -12.19 4.01 11.98
N ARG A 35 -11.82 4.95 12.85
CA ARG A 35 -11.21 6.23 12.43
C ARG A 35 -9.91 6.03 11.65
N ALA A 36 -9.25 4.89 11.81
CA ALA A 36 -8.01 4.53 11.13
C ALA A 36 -8.04 3.10 10.56
N ALA A 37 -7.24 2.87 9.53
CA ALA A 37 -6.96 1.56 8.95
C ALA A 37 -5.58 1.10 9.42
N ALA A 38 -5.55 0.00 10.17
CA ALA A 38 -4.30 -0.57 10.68
C ALA A 38 -3.38 -0.96 9.53
N THR A 39 -2.08 -0.78 9.72
CA THR A 39 -1.03 -1.10 8.75
C THR A 39 -0.64 -2.58 8.78
N GLY A 40 -1.01 -3.31 9.85
CA GLY A 40 -0.55 -4.66 10.12
C GLY A 40 0.85 -4.73 10.73
N VAL A 41 1.45 -3.58 11.03
CA VAL A 41 2.78 -3.46 11.63
C VAL A 41 2.62 -2.82 13.00
N ALA A 42 2.56 -3.62 14.05
CA ALA A 42 2.20 -3.18 15.40
C ALA A 42 2.99 -1.97 15.92
N PRO A 43 4.33 -1.88 15.78
CA PRO A 43 5.07 -0.70 16.21
C PRO A 43 4.64 0.57 15.46
N LEU A 44 4.32 0.43 14.17
CA LEU A 44 3.85 1.55 13.37
C LEU A 44 2.41 1.93 13.73
N ASP A 45 1.52 0.96 13.93
CA ASP A 45 0.15 1.22 14.34
C ASP A 45 0.10 1.95 15.69
N THR A 46 0.98 1.60 16.63
CA THR A 46 1.15 2.33 17.90
C THR A 46 1.61 3.77 17.64
N LEU A 47 2.63 3.96 16.81
CA LEU A 47 3.13 5.29 16.43
C LEU A 47 2.03 6.15 15.80
N LEU A 48 1.19 5.55 14.95
CA LEU A 48 0.12 6.22 14.20
C LEU A 48 -1.21 6.32 14.96
N GLY A 49 -1.31 5.68 16.14
CA GLY A 49 -2.57 5.66 16.91
C GLY A 49 -3.66 4.81 16.28
N GLY A 50 -3.26 3.69 15.67
CA GLY A 50 -4.15 2.70 15.09
C GLY A 50 -4.06 2.55 13.58
N GLY A 51 -3.21 3.32 12.90
CA GLY A 51 -2.96 3.20 11.47
C GLY A 51 -3.24 4.46 10.65
N PHE A 52 -3.48 4.30 9.35
CA PHE A 52 -3.75 5.42 8.44
C PHE A 52 -5.15 5.99 8.63
N PRO A 53 -5.31 7.33 8.73
CA PRO A 53 -6.63 7.96 8.91
C PRO A 53 -7.51 7.77 7.67
N ARG A 54 -8.76 7.36 7.90
CA ARG A 54 -9.77 7.19 6.85
C ARG A 54 -10.29 8.52 6.33
N GLY A 55 -10.68 8.57 5.06
CA GLY A 55 -11.15 9.78 4.42
C GLY A 55 -10.06 10.83 4.24
N ARG A 56 -8.80 10.41 4.25
CA ARG A 56 -7.64 11.31 4.21
C ARG A 56 -6.53 10.78 3.30
N ILE A 57 -5.65 11.70 2.88
CA ILE A 57 -4.41 11.34 2.21
C ILE A 57 -3.33 11.09 3.25
N SER A 58 -2.67 9.93 3.14
CA SER A 58 -1.48 9.56 3.89
C SER A 58 -0.32 9.29 2.94
N GLU A 59 0.91 9.54 3.39
CA GLU A 59 2.10 9.31 2.58
C GLU A 59 3.11 8.43 3.34
N ILE A 60 3.68 7.46 2.63
CA ILE A 60 4.89 6.72 3.01
C ILE A 60 6.02 7.21 2.12
N VAL A 61 7.01 7.85 2.70
CA VAL A 61 8.15 8.37 1.95
C VAL A 61 9.46 7.75 2.44
N GLY A 62 10.44 7.67 1.56
CA GLY A 62 11.77 7.16 1.92
C GLY A 62 12.62 6.84 0.71
N PRO A 63 13.93 6.65 0.87
CA PRO A 63 14.82 6.27 -0.23
C PRO A 63 14.52 4.84 -0.73
N ARG A 64 15.18 4.46 -1.82
CA ARG A 64 15.20 3.05 -2.26
C ARG A 64 15.69 2.16 -1.12
N SER A 65 15.16 0.95 -1.04
CA SER A 65 15.49 -0.03 0.01
C SER A 65 15.20 0.44 1.43
N SER A 66 14.24 1.35 1.62
CA SER A 66 13.77 1.78 2.94
C SER A 66 12.70 0.87 3.54
N GLY A 67 12.14 -0.06 2.76
CA GLY A 67 11.02 -0.92 3.18
C GLY A 67 9.65 -0.36 2.81
N ARG A 68 9.55 0.69 1.98
CA ARG A 68 8.27 1.28 1.51
C ARG A 68 7.32 0.22 0.95
N THR A 69 7.82 -0.59 0.01
CA THR A 69 7.03 -1.66 -0.63
C THR A 69 6.59 -2.70 0.40
N ARG A 70 7.47 -3.08 1.35
CA ARG A 70 7.11 -4.04 2.40
C ARG A 70 5.99 -3.49 3.29
N LEU A 71 6.06 -2.22 3.66
CA LEU A 71 5.01 -1.57 4.45
C LEU A 71 3.70 -1.43 3.66
N LEU A 72 3.78 -1.09 2.37
CA LEU A 72 2.63 -1.08 1.49
C LEU A 72 1.96 -2.45 1.44
N LEU A 73 2.72 -3.51 1.16
CA LEU A 73 2.19 -4.88 1.10
C LEU A 73 1.59 -5.33 2.43
N ALA A 74 2.23 -5.02 3.57
CA ALA A 74 1.68 -5.31 4.90
C ALA A 74 0.31 -4.62 5.10
N SER A 75 0.19 -3.36 4.67
CA SER A 75 -1.07 -2.61 4.79
C SER A 75 -2.18 -3.18 3.89
N LEU A 76 -1.84 -3.58 2.67
CA LEU A 76 -2.78 -4.25 1.75
C LEU A 76 -3.18 -5.63 2.30
N ALA A 77 -2.22 -6.41 2.82
CA ALA A 77 -2.48 -7.71 3.44
C ALA A 77 -3.44 -7.57 4.64
N GLN A 78 -3.17 -6.60 5.52
CA GLN A 78 -4.02 -6.32 6.68
C GLN A 78 -5.45 -5.91 6.29
N ALA A 79 -5.63 -5.17 5.21
CA ALA A 79 -6.94 -4.80 4.70
C ALA A 79 -7.66 -6.02 4.07
N THR A 80 -6.98 -6.76 3.19
CA THR A 80 -7.57 -7.92 2.49
C THR A 80 -7.87 -9.08 3.44
N ALA A 81 -7.07 -9.31 4.49
CA ALA A 81 -7.34 -10.30 5.53
C ALA A 81 -8.65 -10.04 6.29
N ARG A 82 -9.11 -8.79 6.34
CA ARG A 82 -10.43 -8.41 6.90
C ARG A 82 -11.57 -8.52 5.90
N GLY A 83 -11.30 -9.05 4.70
CA GLY A 83 -12.27 -9.17 3.64
C GLY A 83 -12.49 -7.90 2.82
N ALA A 84 -11.70 -6.84 3.04
CA ALA A 84 -11.85 -5.59 2.33
C ALA A 84 -11.25 -5.65 0.91
N LEU A 85 -11.83 -4.88 -0.01
CA LEU A 85 -11.25 -4.64 -1.32
C LEU A 85 -10.23 -3.50 -1.24
N VAL A 86 -9.12 -3.68 -1.94
CA VAL A 86 -8.06 -2.68 -2.05
C VAL A 86 -7.71 -2.44 -3.51
N ALA A 87 -7.20 -1.25 -3.80
CA ALA A 87 -6.68 -0.93 -5.13
C ALA A 87 -5.23 -0.46 -5.04
N LEU A 88 -4.41 -0.89 -5.98
CA LEU A 88 -3.04 -0.41 -6.17
C LEU A 88 -2.90 0.21 -7.55
N VAL A 89 -2.59 1.49 -7.59
CA VAL A 89 -2.15 2.19 -8.80
C VAL A 89 -0.62 2.12 -8.81
N ASP A 90 -0.11 1.26 -9.66
CA ASP A 90 1.32 0.94 -9.77
C ASP A 90 1.92 1.67 -10.99
N VAL A 91 2.68 2.74 -10.71
CA VAL A 91 3.26 3.57 -11.76
C VAL A 91 4.42 2.87 -12.43
N ALA A 92 5.28 2.24 -11.64
CA ALA A 92 6.52 1.62 -12.12
C ALA A 92 6.32 0.21 -12.68
N ASP A 93 5.12 -0.37 -12.52
CA ASP A 93 4.84 -1.77 -12.82
C ASP A 93 5.73 -2.73 -11.99
N GLY A 94 5.93 -2.35 -10.73
CA GLY A 94 6.89 -2.98 -9.83
C GLY A 94 6.29 -4.04 -8.89
N LEU A 95 4.96 -4.24 -8.88
CA LEU A 95 4.34 -5.26 -8.06
C LEU A 95 4.70 -6.65 -8.60
N ASP A 96 5.30 -7.48 -7.75
CA ASP A 96 5.38 -8.92 -7.99
C ASP A 96 4.23 -9.63 -7.25
N PRO A 97 3.28 -10.25 -7.98
CA PRO A 97 2.13 -10.92 -7.37
C PRO A 97 2.53 -12.06 -6.41
N ARG A 98 3.64 -12.76 -6.68
CA ARG A 98 4.11 -13.83 -5.79
C ARG A 98 4.58 -13.26 -4.46
N SER A 99 5.37 -12.21 -4.49
CA SER A 99 5.81 -11.50 -3.28
C SER A 99 4.64 -10.87 -2.52
N ALA A 100 3.63 -10.35 -3.22
CA ALA A 100 2.42 -9.82 -2.60
C ALA A 100 1.62 -10.91 -1.88
N ALA A 101 1.42 -12.06 -2.53
CA ALA A 101 0.75 -13.22 -1.92
C ALA A 101 1.55 -13.76 -0.71
N ALA A 102 2.87 -13.88 -0.83
CA ALA A 102 3.74 -14.28 0.26
C ALA A 102 3.71 -13.30 1.45
N ALA A 103 3.47 -12.00 1.18
CA ALA A 103 3.24 -11.00 2.21
C ALA A 103 1.83 -11.04 2.84
N GLY A 104 0.96 -11.96 2.39
CA GLY A 104 -0.38 -12.17 2.91
C GLY A 104 -1.48 -11.37 2.20
N VAL A 105 -1.21 -10.75 1.07
CA VAL A 105 -2.24 -10.06 0.28
C VAL A 105 -3.15 -11.06 -0.41
N ASP A 106 -4.45 -11.01 -0.15
CA ASP A 106 -5.43 -11.76 -0.96
C ASP A 106 -5.58 -11.07 -2.33
N LEU A 107 -4.93 -11.65 -3.34
CA LEU A 107 -4.92 -11.09 -4.71
C LEU A 107 -6.32 -11.03 -5.35
N ARG A 108 -7.29 -11.85 -4.90
CA ARG A 108 -8.68 -11.79 -5.37
C ARG A 108 -9.40 -10.53 -4.90
N ARG A 109 -8.84 -9.83 -3.91
CA ARG A 109 -9.33 -8.57 -3.32
C ARG A 109 -8.49 -7.36 -3.70
N LEU A 110 -7.52 -7.54 -4.59
CA LEU A 110 -6.63 -6.49 -5.07
C LEU A 110 -6.97 -6.11 -6.53
N LEU A 111 -7.42 -4.88 -6.74
CA LEU A 111 -7.46 -4.30 -8.08
C LEU A 111 -6.09 -3.68 -8.38
N TRP A 112 -5.35 -4.27 -9.30
CA TRP A 112 -4.03 -3.78 -9.73
C TRP A 112 -4.13 -2.99 -11.03
N VAL A 113 -3.89 -1.68 -10.95
CA VAL A 113 -3.88 -0.73 -12.08
C VAL A 113 -2.44 -0.45 -12.48
N ARG A 114 -2.01 -1.01 -13.61
CA ARG A 114 -0.63 -0.92 -14.12
C ARG A 114 -0.48 0.26 -15.05
N LEU A 115 0.46 1.16 -14.77
CA LEU A 115 0.62 2.38 -15.56
C LEU A 115 1.87 2.37 -16.46
N ALA A 116 2.75 1.39 -16.32
CA ALA A 116 3.95 1.22 -17.15
C ALA A 116 4.76 2.53 -17.30
N GLY A 117 5.12 3.16 -16.19
CA GLY A 117 5.91 4.38 -16.12
C GLY A 117 5.14 5.69 -16.33
N ARG A 118 3.85 5.65 -16.63
CA ARG A 118 3.04 6.85 -16.93
C ARG A 118 2.55 7.56 -15.67
N LEU A 119 3.46 8.22 -14.96
CA LEU A 119 3.17 8.92 -13.69
C LEU A 119 2.01 9.92 -13.80
N ALA A 120 1.86 10.62 -14.93
CA ALA A 120 0.77 11.59 -15.12
C ALA A 120 -0.63 10.97 -15.02
N LEU A 121 -0.77 9.67 -15.25
CA LEU A 121 -2.04 8.94 -15.14
C LEU A 121 -2.35 8.47 -13.71
N ALA A 122 -1.40 8.54 -12.78
CA ALA A 122 -1.59 8.06 -11.41
C ALA A 122 -2.73 8.78 -10.69
N TRP A 123 -2.79 10.10 -10.82
CA TRP A 123 -3.77 10.93 -10.13
C TRP A 123 -5.19 10.80 -10.73
N PRO A 124 -5.38 10.82 -12.07
CA PRO A 124 -6.66 10.49 -12.68
C PRO A 124 -7.16 9.08 -12.33
N ALA A 125 -6.27 8.09 -12.31
CA ALA A 125 -6.64 6.72 -11.93
C ALA A 125 -7.11 6.66 -10.47
N ALA A 126 -6.36 7.27 -9.55
CA ALA A 126 -6.76 7.35 -8.15
C ALA A 126 -8.10 8.08 -7.96
N ASP A 127 -8.36 9.18 -8.67
CA ASP A 127 -9.62 9.92 -8.60
C ASP A 127 -10.82 9.06 -9.04
N ILE A 128 -10.65 8.28 -10.09
CA ILE A 128 -11.70 7.36 -10.57
C ILE A 128 -11.98 6.28 -9.52
N LEU A 129 -10.95 5.70 -8.90
CA LEU A 129 -11.09 4.66 -7.88
C LEU A 129 -11.77 5.21 -6.62
N VAL A 130 -11.33 6.39 -6.14
CA VAL A 130 -11.94 7.03 -4.96
C VAL A 130 -13.42 7.33 -5.20
N ARG A 131 -13.76 7.94 -6.34
CA ARG A 131 -15.16 8.24 -6.69
C ARG A 131 -15.98 7.00 -7.00
N GLY A 132 -15.33 5.98 -7.52
CA GLY A 132 -15.93 4.67 -7.74
C GLY A 132 -16.40 4.03 -6.44
N GLY A 133 -15.69 4.23 -5.35
CA GLY A 133 -15.99 3.67 -4.03
C GLY A 133 -15.83 2.16 -3.96
N GLY A 134 -16.12 1.60 -2.78
CA GLY A 134 -16.03 0.16 -2.55
C GLY A 134 -14.66 -0.32 -2.06
N PHE A 135 -13.62 0.52 -2.10
CA PHE A 135 -12.29 0.18 -1.62
C PHE A 135 -12.07 0.68 -0.18
N ASP A 136 -11.44 -0.14 0.63
CA ASP A 136 -10.98 0.21 1.99
C ASP A 136 -9.69 1.03 1.95
N MET A 137 -8.83 0.71 0.97
CA MET A 137 -7.56 1.40 0.72
C MET A 137 -7.31 1.52 -0.78
N ILE A 138 -6.92 2.71 -1.21
CA ILE A 138 -6.43 2.98 -2.56
C ILE A 138 -4.99 3.45 -2.40
N ALA A 139 -4.05 2.63 -2.83
CA ALA A 139 -2.63 2.94 -2.79
C ALA A 139 -2.16 3.42 -4.18
N VAL A 140 -1.31 4.44 -4.17
CA VAL A 140 -0.62 4.94 -5.37
C VAL A 140 0.87 4.78 -5.12
N ASP A 141 1.48 3.77 -5.73
CA ASP A 141 2.94 3.60 -5.70
C ASP A 141 3.53 4.31 -6.91
N VAL A 142 4.20 5.43 -6.66
CA VAL A 142 4.84 6.20 -7.74
C VAL A 142 6.20 5.63 -8.14
N GLY A 143 6.68 4.59 -7.43
CA GLY A 143 8.00 4.01 -7.65
C GLY A 143 9.12 4.99 -7.29
N ASP A 144 10.14 5.03 -8.13
CA ASP A 144 11.29 5.93 -7.98
C ASP A 144 11.49 6.77 -9.27
N PRO A 145 10.55 7.64 -9.62
CA PRO A 145 10.67 8.47 -10.81
C PRO A 145 11.77 9.52 -10.62
N PRO A 146 12.28 10.11 -11.70
CA PRO A 146 13.22 11.21 -11.60
C PRO A 146 12.67 12.34 -10.74
N PRO A 147 13.52 13.03 -9.94
CA PRO A 147 13.07 14.07 -9.00
C PRO A 147 12.22 15.18 -9.64
N TRP A 148 12.52 15.57 -10.87
CA TRP A 148 11.78 16.57 -11.62
C TRP A 148 10.34 16.13 -11.96
N ALA A 149 10.12 14.82 -12.20
CA ALA A 149 8.80 14.31 -12.58
C ALA A 149 7.79 14.44 -11.43
N LEU A 150 8.22 14.22 -10.18
CA LEU A 150 7.37 14.46 -9.02
C LEU A 150 7.07 15.95 -8.80
N GLY A 151 7.97 16.84 -9.22
CA GLY A 151 7.75 18.29 -9.18
C GLY A 151 6.67 18.79 -10.15
N GLN A 152 6.33 17.99 -11.17
CA GLN A 152 5.27 18.32 -12.14
C GLN A 152 3.87 17.92 -11.68
N VAL A 153 3.73 17.28 -10.52
CA VAL A 153 2.43 16.93 -9.96
C VAL A 153 1.67 18.22 -9.62
N LYS A 154 0.58 18.45 -10.36
CA LYS A 154 -0.23 19.64 -10.17
C LYS A 154 -0.95 19.59 -8.82
N SER A 155 -0.80 20.62 -8.01
CA SER A 155 -1.49 20.76 -6.71
C SER A 155 -3.01 20.63 -6.85
N THR A 156 -3.57 21.10 -7.96
CA THR A 156 -5.01 20.96 -8.26
C THR A 156 -5.48 19.51 -8.35
N ALA A 157 -4.64 18.59 -8.83
CA ALA A 157 -4.98 17.17 -8.85
C ALA A 157 -5.06 16.59 -7.42
N ILE A 158 -4.13 16.99 -6.56
CA ILE A 158 -4.10 16.54 -5.17
C ILE A 158 -5.26 17.15 -4.36
N VAL A 159 -5.59 18.44 -4.56
CA VAL A 159 -6.76 19.09 -3.94
C VAL A 159 -8.05 18.34 -4.34
N ARG A 160 -8.17 17.97 -5.61
CA ARG A 160 -9.32 17.23 -6.11
C ARG A 160 -9.44 15.84 -5.46
N LEU A 161 -8.32 15.13 -5.31
CA LEU A 161 -8.26 13.85 -4.62
C LEU A 161 -8.59 13.98 -3.13
N GLN A 162 -8.06 15.01 -2.46
CA GLN A 162 -8.38 15.30 -1.06
C GLN A 162 -9.89 15.47 -0.86
N ARG A 163 -10.54 16.28 -1.71
CA ARG A 163 -12.00 16.47 -1.66
C ARG A 163 -12.77 15.19 -2.00
N ALA A 164 -12.25 14.38 -2.92
CA ALA A 164 -12.90 13.14 -3.32
C ALA A 164 -12.85 12.07 -2.22
N VAL A 165 -11.74 11.96 -1.49
CA VAL A 165 -11.58 10.95 -0.44
C VAL A 165 -12.24 11.40 0.88
N GLU A 166 -12.36 12.69 1.11
CA GLU A 166 -13.00 13.23 2.32
C GLU A 166 -14.45 12.76 2.45
N GLY A 167 -14.83 12.33 3.64
CA GLY A 167 -16.15 11.75 3.89
C GLY A 167 -16.34 10.31 3.41
N THR A 168 -15.34 9.70 2.78
CA THR A 168 -15.35 8.27 2.44
C THR A 168 -14.71 7.43 3.54
N PRO A 169 -15.01 6.13 3.65
CA PRO A 169 -14.31 5.23 4.56
C PRO A 169 -12.93 4.80 4.05
N ALA A 170 -12.54 5.19 2.84
CA ALA A 170 -11.30 4.78 2.22
C ALA A 170 -10.08 5.50 2.79
N VAL A 171 -8.93 4.84 2.75
CA VAL A 171 -7.61 5.48 2.88
C VAL A 171 -7.06 5.74 1.48
N LEU A 172 -6.58 6.95 1.22
CA LEU A 172 -5.75 7.22 0.04
C LEU A 172 -4.28 7.28 0.49
N LEU A 173 -3.52 6.26 0.13
CA LEU A 173 -2.12 6.09 0.50
C LEU A 173 -1.22 6.38 -0.69
N VAL A 174 -0.29 7.31 -0.56
CA VAL A 174 0.73 7.57 -1.59
C VAL A 174 2.07 7.07 -1.10
N VAL A 175 2.76 6.29 -1.93
CA VAL A 175 4.06 5.71 -1.62
C VAL A 175 5.09 6.20 -2.63
N GLY A 176 6.22 6.73 -2.15
CA GLY A 176 7.22 7.27 -3.05
C GLY A 176 8.52 7.69 -2.36
N PRO A 177 9.51 8.19 -3.13
CA PRO A 177 10.79 8.64 -2.56
C PRO A 177 10.65 9.91 -1.73
N ARG A 178 9.63 10.73 -2.00
CA ARG A 178 9.30 11.97 -1.29
C ARG A 178 7.80 12.25 -1.35
N GLY A 179 7.30 13.12 -0.48
CA GLY A 179 5.90 13.53 -0.47
C GLY A 179 5.54 14.35 -1.71
N VAL A 180 4.30 14.20 -2.16
CA VAL A 180 3.71 14.91 -3.30
C VAL A 180 2.46 15.71 -2.91
N ALA A 181 1.82 15.36 -1.80
CA ALA A 181 0.59 16.00 -1.36
C ALA A 181 0.82 17.26 -0.52
N GLY A 182 2.05 17.55 -0.13
CA GLY A 182 2.39 18.75 0.63
C GLY A 182 1.55 18.88 1.90
N SER A 183 0.92 20.04 2.12
CA SER A 183 0.06 20.29 3.29
C SER A 183 -1.26 19.52 3.28
N LEU A 184 -1.64 18.92 2.15
CA LEU A 184 -2.88 18.14 2.00
C LEU A 184 -2.75 16.71 2.55
N ALA A 185 -1.52 16.19 2.72
CA ALA A 185 -1.30 14.96 3.45
C ALA A 185 -1.60 15.17 4.94
N THR A 186 -2.57 14.44 5.45
CA THR A 186 -2.92 14.47 6.89
C THR A 186 -1.88 13.74 7.73
N LEU A 187 -1.25 12.72 7.15
CA LEU A 187 -0.24 11.91 7.81
C LEU A 187 0.90 11.62 6.82
N VAL A 188 2.15 11.81 7.30
CA VAL A 188 3.37 11.50 6.53
C VAL A 188 4.32 10.71 7.41
N VAL A 189 4.66 9.51 6.95
CA VAL A 189 5.66 8.63 7.57
C VAL A 189 6.89 8.58 6.67
N ALA A 190 8.04 8.98 7.21
CA ALA A 190 9.32 8.81 6.52
C ALA A 190 10.02 7.55 7.01
N LEU A 191 10.44 6.71 6.07
CA LEU A 191 11.26 5.55 6.34
C LEU A 191 12.73 5.87 6.09
N GLY A 192 13.58 5.53 7.04
CA GLY A 192 15.02 5.58 6.89
C GLY A 192 15.54 4.49 5.94
N ARG A 193 16.84 4.50 5.64
CA ARG A 193 17.49 3.40 4.94
C ARG A 193 17.41 2.12 5.77
N ALA A 194 16.96 1.02 5.17
CA ALA A 194 16.96 -0.24 5.87
C ALA A 194 18.38 -0.75 6.10
N ARG A 195 18.60 -1.39 7.25
CA ARG A 195 19.84 -2.03 7.63
C ARG A 195 19.65 -3.54 7.65
N PRO A 196 20.59 -4.34 7.12
CA PRO A 196 20.50 -5.78 7.20
C PRO A 196 20.73 -6.25 8.63
N ARG A 197 19.99 -7.27 9.04
CA ARG A 197 20.19 -7.99 10.29
C ARG A 197 20.80 -9.35 9.98
N TRP A 198 21.96 -9.63 10.52
CA TRP A 198 22.70 -10.85 10.31
C TRP A 198 22.61 -11.75 11.55
N ALA A 199 22.74 -13.06 11.36
CA ALA A 199 22.88 -13.99 12.47
C ALA A 199 24.19 -13.70 13.23
N SER A 200 24.13 -13.75 14.57
CA SER A 200 25.27 -13.48 15.44
C SER A 200 26.34 -14.59 15.40
N HIS A 201 25.96 -15.80 14.95
CA HIS A 201 26.82 -16.98 14.90
C HIS A 201 26.64 -17.68 13.57
N GLY A 202 27.73 -18.19 12.99
CA GLY A 202 27.75 -18.95 11.74
C GLY A 202 28.06 -18.11 10.50
N PRO A 203 27.80 -18.63 9.28
CA PRO A 203 28.28 -18.08 8.01
C PRO A 203 27.48 -16.85 7.49
N GLY A 204 27.19 -15.87 8.38
CA GLY A 204 26.61 -14.61 7.95
C GLY A 204 25.21 -14.72 7.31
N LEU A 205 24.30 -15.50 7.89
CA LEU A 205 22.94 -15.63 7.41
C LEU A 205 22.16 -14.32 7.62
N LEU A 206 21.57 -13.79 6.54
CA LEU A 206 20.67 -12.63 6.61
C LEU A 206 19.35 -13.05 7.28
N LEU A 207 19.05 -12.47 8.45
CA LEU A 207 17.80 -12.73 9.19
C LEU A 207 16.67 -11.79 8.80
N GLY A 208 16.97 -10.67 8.17
CA GLY A 208 15.96 -9.69 7.81
C GLY A 208 16.54 -8.29 7.65
N LEU A 209 15.61 -7.35 7.59
CA LEU A 209 15.91 -5.92 7.46
C LEU A 209 15.29 -5.15 8.61
N GLU A 210 15.91 -4.06 8.96
CA GLU A 210 15.44 -3.13 9.97
C GLU A 210 15.44 -1.71 9.42
N THR A 211 14.37 -0.95 9.67
CA THR A 211 14.27 0.45 9.31
C THR A 211 13.63 1.25 10.42
N GLU A 212 13.95 2.54 10.49
CA GLU A 212 13.25 3.49 11.35
C GLU A 212 12.14 4.17 10.57
N ALA A 213 10.93 4.15 11.13
CA ALA A 213 9.81 4.96 10.67
C ALA A 213 9.73 6.21 11.55
N ARG A 214 9.68 7.39 10.93
CA ARG A 214 9.55 8.67 11.62
C ARG A 214 8.24 9.34 11.21
N LEU A 215 7.47 9.80 12.16
CA LEU A 215 6.30 10.62 11.94
C LEU A 215 6.73 12.04 11.57
N VAL A 216 6.62 12.39 10.30
CA VAL A 216 6.97 13.73 9.78
C VAL A 216 5.80 14.69 9.97
N ARG A 217 4.58 14.18 9.80
CA ARG A 217 3.34 14.94 9.95
C ARG A 217 2.22 14.05 10.46
N ALA A 218 1.46 14.57 11.39
CA ALA A 218 0.14 14.07 11.76
C ALA A 218 -0.73 15.26 12.20
N ARG A 219 -2.04 15.13 12.07
CA ARG A 219 -2.96 16.20 12.44
C ARG A 219 -3.13 16.35 13.94
N ASP A 220 -3.07 15.24 14.66
CA ASP A 220 -3.41 15.09 16.08
C ASP A 220 -2.22 14.65 16.95
N ARG A 221 -1.02 14.65 16.38
CA ARG A 221 0.21 14.19 17.05
C ARG A 221 1.39 15.07 16.71
N ALA A 222 2.29 15.25 17.67
CA ALA A 222 3.53 15.97 17.44
C ALA A 222 4.44 15.20 16.44
N PRO A 223 5.03 15.88 15.47
CA PRO A 223 6.00 15.28 14.57
C PRO A 223 7.29 14.90 15.33
N GLY A 224 8.08 14.00 14.76
CA GLY A 224 9.39 13.60 15.27
C GLY A 224 9.40 12.26 16.01
N ALA A 225 8.24 11.73 16.44
CA ALA A 225 8.17 10.41 17.04
C ALA A 225 8.62 9.34 16.05
N THR A 226 9.29 8.28 16.54
CA THR A 226 9.86 7.20 15.73
C THR A 226 9.40 5.83 16.19
N ALA A 227 9.43 4.86 15.28
CA ALA A 227 9.25 3.46 15.56
C ALA A 227 10.26 2.62 14.78
N ARG A 228 10.80 1.60 15.42
CA ARG A 228 11.67 0.62 14.80
C ARG A 228 10.81 -0.45 14.12
N LEU A 229 11.00 -0.65 12.83
CA LEU A 229 10.33 -1.68 12.05
C LEU A 229 11.32 -2.77 11.69
N VAL A 230 10.97 -4.02 11.98
CA VAL A 230 11.79 -5.18 11.70
C VAL A 230 11.04 -6.10 10.75
N TRP A 231 11.66 -6.41 9.65
CA TRP A 231 11.15 -7.32 8.64
C TRP A 231 11.99 -8.60 8.67
N GLY A 232 11.40 -9.72 9.12
CA GLY A 232 12.04 -11.04 9.02
C GLY A 232 12.07 -11.51 7.55
N LEU A 233 13.09 -12.27 7.18
CA LEU A 233 13.02 -13.17 6.05
C LEU A 233 12.26 -14.38 6.59
N GLU A 234 10.98 -14.52 6.25
CA GLU A 234 10.27 -15.79 6.49
C GLU A 234 11.01 -16.85 5.66
N ALA A 235 11.54 -17.87 6.33
CA ALA A 235 11.95 -19.05 5.62
C ALA A 235 10.74 -19.52 4.82
N PRO A 236 10.88 -19.86 3.52
CA PRO A 236 9.80 -20.53 2.82
C PRO A 236 9.40 -21.71 3.69
N ALA A 237 8.09 -21.88 3.93
CA ALA A 237 7.61 -23.06 4.65
C ALA A 237 8.23 -24.26 3.97
N VAL A 238 9.23 -24.85 4.63
CA VAL A 238 9.86 -26.09 4.16
C VAL A 238 8.72 -27.09 4.18
N GLY A 239 8.39 -27.58 2.99
CA GLY A 239 7.33 -28.56 2.78
C GLY A 239 7.41 -29.68 3.81
N GLY A 240 6.23 -30.19 4.18
CA GLY A 240 6.05 -31.22 5.18
C GLY A 240 6.99 -32.40 5.04
N PRO A 241 6.99 -33.30 6.03
CA PRO A 241 7.99 -34.35 6.16
C PRO A 241 8.09 -35.17 4.86
N ILE A 242 9.31 -35.26 4.35
CA ILE A 242 9.64 -36.21 3.29
C ILE A 242 9.38 -37.58 3.92
N ASP A 243 8.29 -38.20 3.52
CA ASP A 243 7.94 -39.56 3.87
C ASP A 243 9.10 -40.46 3.40
N GLN A 244 9.94 -40.87 4.34
CA GLN A 244 10.94 -41.91 4.12
C GLN A 244 10.17 -43.22 4.10
N ALA A 245 9.47 -43.49 3.00
CA ALA A 245 8.93 -44.81 2.75
C ALA A 245 10.08 -45.77 2.41
N ALA A 246 10.40 -46.54 3.40
CA ALA A 246 10.83 -47.96 3.35
C ALA A 246 11.35 -48.46 1.99
N GLY A 247 12.62 -48.73 1.97
CA GLY A 247 13.25 -49.67 1.09
C GLY A 247 13.81 -50.81 1.91
N ASP A 248 12.93 -51.76 2.32
CA ASP A 248 13.31 -53.12 2.69
C ASP A 248 12.77 -54.03 1.62
N ALA A 249 13.67 -54.64 0.85
CA ALA A 249 13.63 -56.01 0.32
C ALA A 249 14.90 -56.28 -0.51
#